data_8b9fc8fb6f56e8d7fa4226394032b156
#
_entry.id   8b9fc8fb6f56e8d7fa4226394032b156
#
_cell.length_a   1.000
_cell.length_b   1.000
_cell.length_c   1.000
_cell.angle_alpha   90.00
_cell.angle_beta   90.00
_cell.angle_gamma   90.00
#
_symmetry.space_group_name_H-M   'P 1'
#
loop_
_entity.id
_entity.type
_entity.pdbx_description
1 polymer ?
#
loop_
_entity_poly.entity_id
_entity_poly.type
_entity_poly.pdbx_seq_one_letter_code
_entity_poly.pdbx_strand_id
1 'polypeptide(L)'
;MRAPPAWVAEPSTVLYIGLIALVAQASGYVYVLFPELGALGHDILKRPRGTWARAPLMLIFTPLATAVVGTLITRHLPYGVTSVLLDVGFSVVAITVLRSPIAPAISAGLLPLTLGIRSLWYPPSLLIGTGVLAGVAALRARMGATAARTVAPARDRVDDEVEEAPATLSWVPFFVVFLILAVVAADLTGWRLVLFPPLVVIGFEAFAHSTVCPWAGRPIALGVACGLTATAGVLCVHFLGAGPLGAMCSILAGIVIVRALDLHVPPALAVGLLPFVMAHPDFRFPAAVLLGTAIETAVFLGWRRFAQAAHARGRSSP
;
A
#
# COMPACT_ATOMS: atom_id res chain seq x y z
N MET A 1 -3.56 -26.95 2.73
CA MET A 1 -3.36 -26.68 1.28
C MET A 1 -1.95 -26.13 1.09
N ARG A 2 -1.24 -26.56 0.03
CA ARG A 2 0.00 -25.89 -0.38
C ARG A 2 -0.35 -24.49 -0.92
N ALA A 3 0.56 -23.53 -0.80
CA ALA A 3 0.40 -22.24 -1.48
C ALA A 3 0.17 -22.51 -2.99
N PRO A 4 -0.77 -21.82 -3.63
CA PRO A 4 -0.99 -22.01 -5.06
C PRO A 4 0.30 -21.61 -5.80
N PRO A 5 0.66 -22.36 -6.86
CA PRO A 5 1.80 -21.97 -7.65
C PRO A 5 1.57 -20.60 -8.31
N ALA A 6 2.65 -19.87 -8.59
CA ALA A 6 2.56 -18.50 -9.13
C ALA A 6 1.68 -18.40 -10.39
N TRP A 7 1.71 -19.42 -11.24
CA TRP A 7 0.88 -19.48 -12.47
C TRP A 7 -0.64 -19.59 -12.20
N VAL A 8 -1.06 -19.84 -10.94
CA VAL A 8 -2.48 -19.79 -10.52
C VAL A 8 -2.77 -18.50 -9.77
N ALA A 9 -1.88 -18.07 -8.86
CA ALA A 9 -2.10 -16.93 -8.01
C ALA A 9 -2.14 -15.60 -8.79
N GLU A 10 -1.25 -15.44 -9.75
CA GLU A 10 -1.17 -14.21 -10.55
C GLU A 10 -2.37 -13.98 -11.47
N PRO A 11 -2.79 -14.98 -12.29
CA PRO A 11 -4.03 -14.85 -13.05
C PRO A 11 -5.26 -14.60 -12.16
N SER A 12 -5.31 -15.22 -10.97
CA SER A 12 -6.38 -14.97 -10.02
C SER A 12 -6.40 -13.53 -9.53
N THR A 13 -5.22 -12.92 -9.30
CA THR A 13 -5.11 -11.49 -8.96
C THR A 13 -5.60 -10.60 -10.11
N VAL A 14 -5.17 -10.89 -11.34
CA VAL A 14 -5.58 -10.13 -12.52
C VAL A 14 -7.10 -10.21 -12.72
N LEU A 15 -7.69 -11.39 -12.61
CA LEU A 15 -9.13 -11.60 -12.73
C LEU A 15 -9.89 -10.90 -11.59
N TYR A 16 -9.39 -10.95 -10.35
CA TYR A 16 -9.98 -10.26 -9.22
C TYR A 16 -10.02 -8.74 -9.47
N ILE A 17 -8.91 -8.13 -9.86
CA ILE A 17 -8.86 -6.70 -10.17
C ILE A 17 -9.77 -6.35 -11.35
N GLY A 18 -9.80 -7.17 -12.39
CA GLY A 18 -10.73 -7.01 -13.51
C GLY A 18 -12.19 -7.02 -13.07
N LEU A 19 -12.58 -7.96 -12.18
CA LEU A 19 -13.93 -8.03 -11.62
C LEU A 19 -14.28 -6.78 -10.79
N ILE A 20 -13.37 -6.34 -9.91
CA ILE A 20 -13.58 -5.13 -9.10
C ILE A 20 -13.70 -3.89 -10.00
N ALA A 21 -12.86 -3.77 -11.03
CA ALA A 21 -12.95 -2.67 -11.99
C ALA A 21 -14.27 -2.72 -12.80
N LEU A 22 -14.78 -3.91 -13.12
CA LEU A 22 -16.08 -4.08 -13.77
C LEU A 22 -17.22 -3.61 -12.85
N VAL A 23 -17.17 -3.97 -11.55
CA VAL A 23 -18.16 -3.51 -10.58
C VAL A 23 -18.08 -2.00 -10.40
N ALA A 24 -16.86 -1.41 -10.34
CA ALA A 24 -16.68 0.03 -10.27
C ALA A 24 -17.29 0.74 -11.49
N GLN A 25 -17.04 0.22 -12.69
CA GLN A 25 -17.59 0.77 -13.93
C GLN A 25 -19.11 0.63 -14.00
N ALA A 26 -19.66 -0.53 -13.67
CA ALA A 26 -21.09 -0.81 -13.74
C ALA A 26 -21.90 -0.04 -12.69
N SER A 27 -21.33 0.19 -11.49
CA SER A 27 -21.98 0.93 -10.42
C SER A 27 -21.82 2.45 -10.54
N GLY A 28 -20.85 2.93 -11.33
CA GLY A 28 -20.46 4.34 -11.37
C GLY A 28 -19.64 4.82 -10.16
N TYR A 29 -19.36 3.94 -9.19
CA TYR A 29 -18.53 4.25 -8.01
C TYR A 29 -17.08 3.84 -8.25
N VAL A 30 -16.28 4.76 -8.83
CA VAL A 30 -14.89 4.50 -9.22
C VAL A 30 -14.03 3.98 -8.06
N TYR A 31 -14.30 4.40 -6.82
CA TYR A 31 -13.53 4.03 -5.63
C TYR A 31 -13.80 2.60 -5.10
N VAL A 32 -14.72 1.85 -5.72
CA VAL A 32 -14.81 0.40 -5.54
C VAL A 32 -13.50 -0.25 -5.95
N LEU A 33 -12.82 0.29 -6.97
CA LEU A 33 -11.46 -0.08 -7.34
C LEU A 33 -10.46 0.66 -6.43
N PHE A 34 -10.47 0.35 -5.13
CA PHE A 34 -9.46 0.87 -4.21
C PHE A 34 -8.07 0.35 -4.61
N PRO A 35 -7.07 1.22 -4.90
CA PRO A 35 -5.79 0.80 -5.48
C PRO A 35 -5.05 -0.27 -4.68
N GLU A 36 -5.12 -0.23 -3.34
CA GLU A 36 -4.48 -1.21 -2.48
C GLU A 36 -5.05 -2.63 -2.60
N LEU A 37 -6.20 -2.80 -3.26
CA LEU A 37 -6.70 -4.12 -3.60
C LEU A 37 -5.74 -4.90 -4.51
N GLY A 38 -4.88 -4.20 -5.27
CA GLY A 38 -3.80 -4.82 -6.05
C GLY A 38 -2.77 -5.50 -5.14
N ALA A 39 -2.34 -4.81 -4.10
CA ALA A 39 -1.40 -5.34 -3.11
C ALA A 39 -2.04 -6.46 -2.27
N LEU A 40 -3.19 -6.17 -1.64
CA LEU A 40 -3.94 -7.10 -0.79
C LEU A 40 -4.37 -8.34 -1.56
N GLY A 41 -4.90 -8.17 -2.77
CA GLY A 41 -5.35 -9.28 -3.62
C GLY A 41 -4.20 -10.18 -4.03
N HIS A 42 -3.07 -9.58 -4.48
CA HIS A 42 -1.89 -10.36 -4.86
C HIS A 42 -1.36 -11.19 -3.69
N ASP A 43 -1.22 -10.59 -2.51
CA ASP A 43 -0.70 -11.27 -1.35
C ASP A 43 -1.65 -12.38 -0.86
N ILE A 44 -2.92 -12.08 -0.60
CA ILE A 44 -3.90 -13.04 -0.06
C ILE A 44 -4.12 -14.22 -1.01
N LEU A 45 -4.12 -13.98 -2.34
CA LEU A 45 -4.29 -15.04 -3.31
C LEU A 45 -3.05 -15.92 -3.44
N LYS A 46 -1.85 -15.37 -3.23
CA LYS A 46 -0.57 -16.06 -3.28
C LYS A 46 -0.22 -16.75 -1.96
N ARG A 47 -0.46 -16.07 -0.83
CA ARG A 47 -0.16 -16.54 0.52
C ARG A 47 -1.45 -16.76 1.35
N PRO A 48 -2.26 -17.81 1.07
CA PRO A 48 -3.56 -18.01 1.74
C PRO A 48 -3.45 -18.28 3.25
N ARG A 49 -2.24 -18.40 3.79
CA ARG A 49 -1.91 -18.52 5.22
C ARG A 49 -1.08 -17.34 5.72
N GLY A 50 -0.83 -16.33 4.91
CA GLY A 50 -0.16 -15.10 5.29
C GLY A 50 -0.95 -14.31 6.33
N THR A 51 -0.31 -13.35 6.94
CA THR A 51 -0.86 -12.55 8.05
C THR A 51 -2.14 -11.82 7.62
N TRP A 52 -2.19 -11.25 6.42
CA TRP A 52 -3.40 -10.59 5.92
C TRP A 52 -4.56 -11.57 5.69
N ALA A 53 -4.28 -12.75 5.13
CA ALA A 53 -5.30 -13.77 4.90
C ALA A 53 -5.90 -14.35 6.19
N ARG A 54 -5.14 -14.31 7.30
CA ARG A 54 -5.59 -14.77 8.63
C ARG A 54 -6.46 -13.77 9.38
N ALA A 55 -6.55 -12.51 8.89
CA ALA A 55 -7.27 -11.43 9.54
C ALA A 55 -8.46 -10.90 8.67
N PRO A 56 -9.41 -11.75 8.22
CA PRO A 56 -10.45 -11.34 7.26
C PRO A 56 -11.35 -10.22 7.78
N LEU A 57 -11.61 -10.13 9.08
CA LEU A 57 -12.38 -9.03 9.65
C LEU A 57 -11.59 -7.71 9.61
N MET A 58 -10.28 -7.75 9.82
CA MET A 58 -9.44 -6.54 9.77
C MET A 58 -9.31 -6.00 8.34
N LEU A 59 -9.40 -6.85 7.30
CA LEU A 59 -9.49 -6.41 5.90
C LEU A 59 -10.70 -5.50 5.62
N ILE A 60 -11.74 -5.60 6.42
CA ILE A 60 -12.97 -4.78 6.30
C ILE A 60 -12.90 -3.58 7.25
N PHE A 61 -12.73 -3.85 8.56
CA PHE A 61 -12.91 -2.82 9.58
C PHE A 61 -11.80 -1.78 9.60
N THR A 62 -10.54 -2.18 9.39
CA THR A 62 -9.42 -1.23 9.48
C THR A 62 -9.43 -0.22 8.32
N PRO A 63 -9.51 -0.64 7.03
CA PRO A 63 -9.61 0.32 5.92
C PRO A 63 -10.90 1.17 5.99
N LEU A 64 -12.02 0.60 6.46
CA LEU A 64 -13.25 1.37 6.63
C LEU A 64 -13.08 2.49 7.67
N ALA A 65 -12.52 2.17 8.84
CA ALA A 65 -12.32 3.14 9.92
C ALA A 65 -11.40 4.30 9.47
N THR A 66 -10.27 3.97 8.83
CA THR A 66 -9.33 4.98 8.33
C THR A 66 -9.93 5.79 7.19
N ALA A 67 -10.66 5.17 6.26
CA ALA A 67 -11.35 5.85 5.16
C ALA A 67 -12.42 6.84 5.67
N VAL A 68 -13.18 6.48 6.71
CA VAL A 68 -14.17 7.38 7.34
C VAL A 68 -13.46 8.61 7.90
N VAL A 69 -12.39 8.43 8.68
CA VAL A 69 -11.67 9.55 9.30
C VAL A 69 -10.97 10.39 8.23
N GLY A 70 -10.29 9.78 7.24
CA GLY A 70 -9.66 10.51 6.14
C GLY A 70 -10.67 11.33 5.32
N THR A 71 -11.87 10.77 5.07
CA THR A 71 -12.95 11.52 4.41
C THR A 71 -13.41 12.71 5.27
N LEU A 72 -13.57 12.53 6.58
CA LEU A 72 -13.97 13.63 7.49
C LEU A 72 -12.88 14.71 7.54
N ILE A 73 -11.61 14.33 7.64
CA ILE A 73 -10.49 15.28 7.59
C ILE A 73 -10.52 16.07 6.27
N THR A 74 -10.68 15.38 5.13
CA THR A 74 -10.71 16.02 3.80
C THR A 74 -11.90 16.99 3.64
N ARG A 75 -13.00 16.75 4.33
CA ARG A 75 -14.17 17.65 4.29
C ARG A 75 -13.95 18.95 5.06
N HIS A 76 -13.19 18.88 6.16
CA HIS A 76 -13.06 19.97 7.12
C HIS A 76 -11.71 20.68 7.05
N LEU A 77 -10.65 20.02 6.58
CA LEU A 77 -9.31 20.58 6.50
C LEU A 77 -8.80 20.58 5.06
N PRO A 78 -8.04 21.62 4.64
CA PRO A 78 -7.30 21.60 3.39
C PRO A 78 -6.18 20.58 3.42
N TYR A 79 -5.71 20.14 2.24
CA TYR A 79 -4.50 19.35 2.14
C TYR A 79 -3.30 20.15 2.68
N GLY A 80 -2.49 19.55 3.51
CA GLY A 80 -1.31 20.15 4.12
C GLY A 80 -0.74 19.28 5.23
N VAL A 81 0.34 19.75 5.86
CA VAL A 81 1.07 18.98 6.90
C VAL A 81 0.15 18.56 8.04
N THR A 82 -0.68 19.47 8.55
CA THR A 82 -1.57 19.16 9.69
C THR A 82 -2.56 18.07 9.36
N SER A 83 -3.26 18.16 8.21
CA SER A 83 -4.26 17.18 7.81
C SER A 83 -3.65 15.82 7.52
N VAL A 84 -2.47 15.77 6.88
CA VAL A 84 -1.74 14.52 6.63
C VAL A 84 -1.28 13.87 7.94
N LEU A 85 -0.69 14.64 8.85
CA LEU A 85 -0.24 14.09 10.14
C LEU A 85 -1.40 13.60 11.01
N LEU A 86 -2.54 14.27 10.99
CA LEU A 86 -3.75 13.81 11.68
C LEU A 86 -4.28 12.51 11.10
N ASP A 87 -4.35 12.42 9.77
CA ASP A 87 -4.88 11.23 9.08
C ASP A 87 -3.97 10.01 9.25
N VAL A 88 -2.68 10.18 8.93
CA VAL A 88 -1.69 9.10 9.07
C VAL A 88 -1.50 8.71 10.53
N GLY A 89 -1.46 9.70 11.44
CA GLY A 89 -1.36 9.46 12.89
C GLY A 89 -2.56 8.65 13.40
N PHE A 90 -3.79 9.03 13.03
CA PHE A 90 -4.98 8.25 13.36
C PHE A 90 -4.90 6.83 12.78
N SER A 91 -4.50 6.70 11.53
CA SER A 91 -4.40 5.39 10.86
C SER A 91 -3.40 4.46 11.55
N VAL A 92 -2.23 4.97 11.93
CA VAL A 92 -1.22 4.20 12.69
C VAL A 92 -1.75 3.82 14.08
N VAL A 93 -2.42 4.73 14.78
CA VAL A 93 -3.06 4.44 16.08
C VAL A 93 -4.14 3.38 15.91
N ALA A 94 -5.01 3.48 14.91
CA ALA A 94 -6.06 2.51 14.64
C ALA A 94 -5.49 1.11 14.38
N ILE A 95 -4.46 0.99 13.53
CA ILE A 95 -3.76 -0.27 13.26
C ILE A 95 -3.20 -0.85 14.56
N THR A 96 -2.54 -0.04 15.38
CA THR A 96 -1.91 -0.47 16.64
C THR A 96 -2.94 -0.91 17.68
N VAL A 97 -3.98 -0.12 17.89
CA VAL A 97 -5.05 -0.41 18.88
C VAL A 97 -5.87 -1.63 18.49
N LEU A 98 -6.23 -1.74 17.21
CA LEU A 98 -6.96 -2.90 16.68
C LEU A 98 -6.06 -4.13 16.50
N ARG A 99 -4.74 -4.00 16.70
CA ARG A 99 -3.75 -5.03 16.39
C ARG A 99 -3.96 -5.57 14.96
N SER A 100 -4.26 -4.66 14.05
CA SER A 100 -4.54 -5.01 12.67
C SER A 100 -3.24 -5.16 11.88
N PRO A 101 -3.07 -6.24 11.13
CA PRO A 101 -1.91 -6.40 10.26
C PRO A 101 -2.06 -5.64 8.93
N ILE A 102 -3.17 -4.93 8.73
CA ILE A 102 -3.53 -4.33 7.44
C ILE A 102 -2.93 -2.92 7.32
N ALA A 103 -1.60 -2.83 7.11
CA ALA A 103 -0.92 -1.57 6.85
C ALA A 103 -1.50 -0.77 5.65
N PRO A 104 -2.00 -1.41 4.56
CA PRO A 104 -2.71 -0.73 3.48
C PRO A 104 -3.93 0.10 3.89
N ALA A 105 -4.44 -0.06 5.12
CA ALA A 105 -5.47 0.81 5.68
C ALA A 105 -5.01 2.28 5.82
N ILE A 106 -3.71 2.55 5.96
CA ILE A 106 -3.17 3.92 5.96
C ILE A 106 -3.50 4.60 4.63
N SER A 107 -3.32 3.89 3.51
CA SER A 107 -3.70 4.40 2.18
C SER A 107 -5.20 4.68 2.08
N ALA A 108 -6.05 3.88 2.70
CA ALA A 108 -7.50 4.11 2.67
C ALA A 108 -7.88 5.42 3.36
N GLY A 109 -7.19 5.80 4.43
CA GLY A 109 -7.34 7.11 5.07
C GLY A 109 -6.83 8.25 4.19
N LEU A 110 -5.61 8.12 3.67
CA LEU A 110 -4.92 9.20 2.97
C LEU A 110 -5.44 9.48 1.56
N LEU A 111 -6.02 8.49 0.87
CA LEU A 111 -6.50 8.63 -0.51
C LEU A 111 -7.51 9.78 -0.69
N PRO A 112 -8.52 9.95 0.20
CA PRO A 112 -9.43 11.11 0.12
C PRO A 112 -8.69 12.44 0.15
N LEU A 113 -7.70 12.56 1.01
CA LEU A 113 -6.97 13.81 1.22
C LEU A 113 -6.10 14.17 0.00
N THR A 114 -5.41 13.19 -0.58
CA THR A 114 -4.54 13.40 -1.75
C THR A 114 -5.33 13.65 -3.03
N LEU A 115 -6.45 12.97 -3.23
CA LEU A 115 -7.31 13.15 -4.42
C LEU A 115 -8.43 14.19 -4.22
N GLY A 116 -8.60 14.75 -3.02
CA GLY A 116 -9.65 15.72 -2.70
C GLY A 116 -11.05 15.11 -2.65
N ILE A 117 -11.19 13.83 -2.28
CA ILE A 117 -12.47 13.11 -2.25
C ILE A 117 -13.25 13.51 -1.00
N ARG A 118 -14.36 14.25 -1.18
CA ARG A 118 -15.26 14.68 -0.10
C ARG A 118 -16.54 13.86 -0.01
N SER A 119 -16.72 12.87 -0.88
CA SER A 119 -17.92 12.03 -0.93
C SER A 119 -17.97 11.07 0.25
N LEU A 120 -19.11 11.03 0.95
CA LEU A 120 -19.38 10.04 2.00
C LEU A 120 -19.61 8.62 1.45
N TRP A 121 -19.72 8.47 0.12
CA TRP A 121 -19.78 7.17 -0.53
C TRP A 121 -18.42 6.51 -0.69
N TYR A 122 -17.31 7.24 -0.47
CA TYR A 122 -15.97 6.67 -0.55
C TYR A 122 -15.74 5.53 0.47
N PRO A 123 -15.97 5.70 1.79
CA PRO A 123 -15.76 4.60 2.75
C PRO A 123 -16.61 3.35 2.46
N PRO A 124 -17.93 3.42 2.20
CA PRO A 124 -18.68 2.22 1.85
C PRO A 124 -18.27 1.59 0.50
N SER A 125 -17.73 2.36 -0.45
CA SER A 125 -17.24 1.78 -1.73
C SER A 125 -16.10 0.79 -1.53
N LEU A 126 -15.23 1.00 -0.53
CA LEU A 126 -14.12 0.10 -0.24
C LEU A 126 -14.60 -1.28 0.24
N LEU A 127 -15.79 -1.34 0.87
CA LEU A 127 -16.32 -2.58 1.45
C LEU A 127 -16.57 -3.66 0.38
N ILE A 128 -16.82 -3.27 -0.86
CA ILE A 128 -17.07 -4.22 -1.94
C ILE A 128 -15.81 -5.03 -2.21
N GLY A 129 -14.69 -4.37 -2.51
CA GLY A 129 -13.43 -5.04 -2.82
C GLY A 129 -12.84 -5.76 -1.61
N THR A 130 -12.72 -5.07 -0.48
CA THR A 130 -12.18 -5.66 0.75
C THR A 130 -13.05 -6.81 1.27
N GLY A 131 -14.39 -6.69 1.15
CA GLY A 131 -15.35 -7.74 1.53
C GLY A 131 -15.22 -9.00 0.68
N VAL A 132 -15.03 -8.86 -0.63
CA VAL A 132 -14.74 -10.01 -1.52
C VAL A 132 -13.45 -10.72 -1.09
N LEU A 133 -12.37 -9.98 -0.83
CA LEU A 133 -11.12 -10.56 -0.35
C LEU A 133 -11.26 -11.22 1.02
N ALA A 134 -11.96 -10.58 1.94
CA ALA A 134 -12.24 -11.14 3.26
C ALA A 134 -13.06 -12.44 3.15
N GLY A 135 -14.05 -12.46 2.26
CA GLY A 135 -14.83 -13.66 1.96
C GLY A 135 -13.99 -14.81 1.40
N VAL A 136 -13.11 -14.51 0.43
CA VAL A 136 -12.17 -15.48 -0.15
C VAL A 136 -11.21 -16.00 0.91
N ALA A 137 -10.64 -15.13 1.75
CA ALA A 137 -9.74 -15.50 2.84
C ALA A 137 -10.45 -16.41 3.86
N ALA A 138 -11.65 -16.03 4.30
CA ALA A 138 -12.44 -16.80 5.26
C ALA A 138 -12.85 -18.18 4.69
N LEU A 139 -13.26 -18.23 3.42
CA LEU A 139 -13.61 -19.50 2.76
C LEU A 139 -12.40 -20.43 2.68
N ARG A 140 -11.24 -19.91 2.26
CA ARG A 140 -10.01 -20.70 2.18
C ARG A 140 -9.53 -21.17 3.57
N ALA A 141 -9.69 -20.34 4.61
CA ALA A 141 -9.39 -20.73 5.97
C ALA A 141 -10.25 -21.92 6.43
N ARG A 142 -11.56 -21.91 6.13
CA ARG A 142 -12.48 -23.03 6.44
C ARG A 142 -12.10 -24.30 5.68
N MET A 143 -11.78 -24.20 4.40
CA MET A 143 -11.38 -25.34 3.57
C MET A 143 -10.00 -25.90 3.96
N GLY A 144 -9.12 -25.06 4.50
CA GLY A 144 -7.75 -25.44 4.90
C GLY A 144 -7.61 -25.95 6.34
N ALA A 145 -8.68 -25.90 7.14
CA ALA A 145 -8.64 -26.31 8.55
C ALA A 145 -8.26 -27.78 8.77
N THR A 146 -8.43 -28.63 7.75
CA THR A 146 -8.12 -30.09 7.79
C THR A 146 -6.72 -30.42 7.28
N ALA A 147 -5.95 -29.46 6.77
CA ALA A 147 -4.63 -29.73 6.21
C ALA A 147 -3.51 -29.57 7.24
N ALA A 148 -2.57 -30.55 7.27
CA ALA A 148 -1.40 -30.55 8.16
C ALA A 148 -0.62 -29.23 8.10
N ARG A 149 -0.15 -28.75 9.27
CA ARG A 149 0.73 -27.58 9.41
C ARG A 149 2.06 -27.83 8.69
N THR A 150 2.20 -27.34 7.49
CA THR A 150 3.50 -27.22 6.82
C THR A 150 4.22 -25.97 7.31
N VAL A 151 5.53 -26.07 7.56
CA VAL A 151 6.35 -24.90 7.93
C VAL A 151 6.33 -23.89 6.76
N ALA A 152 6.04 -22.62 7.05
CA ALA A 152 6.07 -21.57 6.05
C ALA A 152 7.50 -21.39 5.47
N PRO A 153 7.64 -21.10 4.17
CA PRO A 153 8.92 -20.73 3.58
C PRO A 153 9.56 -19.54 4.34
N ALA A 154 10.89 -19.43 4.33
CA ALA A 154 11.58 -18.36 5.05
C ALA A 154 11.16 -16.98 4.59
N ARG A 155 10.89 -16.82 3.29
CA ARG A 155 10.39 -15.54 2.69
C ARG A 155 9.02 -15.14 3.25
N ASP A 156 8.09 -16.08 3.36
CA ASP A 156 6.74 -15.81 3.88
C ASP A 156 6.78 -15.37 5.35
N ARG A 157 7.80 -15.79 6.13
CA ARG A 157 7.98 -15.36 7.53
C ARG A 157 8.45 -13.90 7.61
N VAL A 158 9.31 -13.49 6.70
CA VAL A 158 9.78 -12.09 6.62
C VAL A 158 8.60 -11.18 6.27
N ASP A 159 7.77 -11.59 5.31
CA ASP A 159 6.58 -10.83 4.94
C ASP A 159 5.59 -10.76 6.13
N ASP A 160 5.35 -11.88 6.83
CA ASP A 160 4.49 -11.93 8.01
C ASP A 160 5.03 -10.99 9.13
N GLU A 161 6.35 -10.89 9.32
CA GLU A 161 6.98 -10.01 10.32
C GLU A 161 6.83 -8.51 9.97
N VAL A 162 6.93 -8.15 8.69
CA VAL A 162 6.71 -6.77 8.21
C VAL A 162 5.25 -6.35 8.36
N GLU A 163 4.33 -7.29 8.27
CA GLU A 163 2.88 -7.07 8.39
C GLU A 163 2.40 -7.00 9.85
N GLU A 164 3.24 -7.34 10.84
CA GLU A 164 2.90 -7.25 12.27
C GLU A 164 2.98 -5.79 12.78
N ALA A 165 2.30 -5.52 13.90
CA ALA A 165 2.37 -4.22 14.54
C ALA A 165 3.80 -3.95 15.07
N PRO A 166 4.38 -2.75 14.85
CA PRO A 166 5.75 -2.44 15.25
C PRO A 166 5.92 -2.50 16.77
N ALA A 167 7.01 -3.15 17.22
CA ALA A 167 7.32 -3.33 18.64
C ALA A 167 7.83 -2.05 19.34
N THR A 168 8.34 -1.07 18.58
CA THR A 168 8.93 0.16 19.12
C THR A 168 8.43 1.39 18.38
N LEU A 169 8.58 2.57 18.98
CA LEU A 169 8.18 3.85 18.37
C LEU A 169 9.38 4.73 17.97
N SER A 170 10.60 4.20 18.02
CA SER A 170 11.83 4.95 17.72
C SER A 170 11.91 5.43 16.25
N TRP A 171 11.20 4.81 15.36
CA TRP A 171 11.10 5.15 13.94
C TRP A 171 10.18 6.35 13.66
N VAL A 172 9.22 6.63 14.56
CA VAL A 172 8.15 7.64 14.35
C VAL A 172 8.68 9.02 14.01
N PRO A 173 9.71 9.60 14.71
CA PRO A 173 10.20 10.93 14.37
C PRO A 173 10.69 11.04 12.92
N PHE A 174 11.38 10.03 12.41
CA PHE A 174 11.93 10.03 11.06
C PHE A 174 10.83 9.83 10.00
N PHE A 175 9.84 9.01 10.30
CA PHE A 175 8.65 8.86 9.47
C PHE A 175 7.86 10.18 9.38
N VAL A 176 7.71 10.90 10.50
CA VAL A 176 7.08 12.23 10.52
C VAL A 176 7.89 13.22 9.69
N VAL A 177 9.22 13.22 9.78
CA VAL A 177 10.09 14.07 8.93
C VAL A 177 9.87 13.77 7.46
N PHE A 178 9.81 12.48 7.08
CA PHE A 178 9.48 12.07 5.70
C PHE A 178 8.13 12.64 5.26
N LEU A 179 7.07 12.48 6.06
CA LEU A 179 5.73 12.99 5.73
C LEU A 179 5.74 14.51 5.52
N ILE A 180 6.39 15.24 6.42
CA ILE A 180 6.49 16.71 6.33
C ILE A 180 7.21 17.12 5.04
N LEU A 181 8.37 16.52 4.75
CA LEU A 181 9.15 16.86 3.55
C LEU A 181 8.39 16.51 2.26
N ALA A 182 7.68 15.38 2.23
CA ALA A 182 6.88 15.01 1.07
C ALA A 182 5.68 15.94 0.86
N VAL A 183 5.01 16.42 1.93
CA VAL A 183 3.94 17.42 1.83
C VAL A 183 4.49 18.77 1.37
N VAL A 184 5.61 19.21 1.94
CA VAL A 184 6.26 20.47 1.50
C VAL A 184 6.64 20.39 0.03
N ALA A 185 7.21 19.27 -0.43
CA ALA A 185 7.51 19.07 -1.84
C ALA A 185 6.24 19.05 -2.72
N ALA A 186 5.15 18.47 -2.21
CA ALA A 186 3.85 18.49 -2.90
C ALA A 186 3.31 19.91 -3.04
N ASP A 187 3.42 20.74 -2.00
CA ASP A 187 2.99 22.14 -2.03
C ASP A 187 3.86 22.98 -2.97
N LEU A 188 5.19 22.81 -2.94
CA LEU A 188 6.12 23.52 -3.81
C LEU A 188 5.96 23.18 -5.29
N THR A 189 5.64 21.92 -5.61
CA THR A 189 5.46 21.46 -6.99
C THR A 189 4.02 21.61 -7.50
N GLY A 190 3.05 21.74 -6.59
CA GLY A 190 1.62 21.63 -6.88
C GLY A 190 1.19 20.17 -7.15
N TRP A 191 2.02 19.17 -6.88
CA TRP A 191 1.76 17.75 -7.14
C TRP A 191 1.46 16.99 -5.85
N ARG A 192 0.20 16.96 -5.42
CA ARG A 192 -0.22 16.28 -4.18
C ARG A 192 0.21 14.81 -4.12
N LEU A 193 0.34 14.16 -5.27
CA LEU A 193 0.75 12.76 -5.39
C LEU A 193 2.27 12.53 -5.27
N VAL A 194 3.07 13.53 -4.88
CA VAL A 194 4.41 13.32 -4.29
C VAL A 194 4.26 12.46 -3.02
N LEU A 195 3.24 12.73 -2.21
CA LEU A 195 2.84 11.85 -1.12
C LEU A 195 1.67 10.95 -1.56
N PHE A 196 1.91 10.06 -2.52
CA PHE A 196 0.89 9.10 -2.96
C PHE A 196 0.61 8.05 -1.86
N PRO A 197 -0.66 7.62 -1.68
CA PRO A 197 -1.05 6.79 -0.54
C PRO A 197 -0.23 5.51 -0.35
N PRO A 198 0.07 4.70 -1.40
CA PRO A 198 0.94 3.53 -1.25
C PRO A 198 2.35 3.84 -0.72
N LEU A 199 2.90 5.03 -0.98
CA LEU A 199 4.22 5.43 -0.47
C LEU A 199 4.23 5.51 1.05
N VAL A 200 3.14 5.96 1.65
CA VAL A 200 3.04 6.06 3.12
C VAL A 200 3.02 4.68 3.75
N VAL A 201 2.40 3.69 3.10
CA VAL A 201 2.48 2.28 3.52
C VAL A 201 3.90 1.75 3.38
N ILE A 202 4.54 1.96 2.23
CA ILE A 202 5.94 1.58 1.97
C ILE A 202 6.87 2.18 3.03
N GLY A 203 6.73 3.48 3.29
CA GLY A 203 7.52 4.18 4.31
C GLY A 203 7.23 3.65 5.72
N PHE A 204 5.96 3.46 6.09
CA PHE A 204 5.59 2.88 7.38
C PHE A 204 6.29 1.54 7.60
N GLU A 205 6.17 0.61 6.66
CA GLU A 205 6.80 -0.71 6.74
C GLU A 205 8.33 -0.63 6.75
N ALA A 206 8.94 0.25 5.93
CA ALA A 206 10.38 0.43 5.89
C ALA A 206 10.95 1.01 7.19
N PHE A 207 10.31 2.04 7.77
CA PHE A 207 10.77 2.66 9.01
C PHE A 207 10.47 1.78 10.23
N ALA A 208 9.27 1.22 10.33
CA ALA A 208 8.84 0.40 11.46
C ALA A 208 9.60 -0.93 11.53
N HIS A 209 9.93 -1.53 10.39
CA HIS A 209 10.54 -2.85 10.26
C HIS A 209 11.89 -2.82 9.53
N SER A 210 12.71 -1.80 9.76
CA SER A 210 13.93 -1.49 9.01
C SER A 210 14.97 -2.61 8.94
N THR A 211 14.93 -3.58 9.85
CA THR A 211 15.87 -4.72 9.91
C THR A 211 15.43 -5.89 9.04
N VAL A 212 14.13 -6.05 8.78
CA VAL A 212 13.55 -7.21 8.08
C VAL A 212 12.88 -6.81 6.77
N CYS A 213 12.47 -5.55 6.59
CA CYS A 213 11.78 -5.07 5.41
C CYS A 213 12.61 -5.30 4.12
N PRO A 214 12.11 -6.10 3.14
CA PRO A 214 12.89 -6.54 1.98
C PRO A 214 13.37 -5.40 1.10
N TRP A 215 12.56 -4.35 0.95
CA TRP A 215 12.89 -3.20 0.09
C TRP A 215 13.74 -2.13 0.78
N ALA A 216 13.82 -2.13 2.11
CA ALA A 216 14.70 -1.22 2.87
C ALA A 216 16.18 -1.38 2.52
N GLY A 217 16.58 -2.55 2.02
CA GLY A 217 17.94 -2.82 1.51
C GLY A 217 18.17 -2.41 0.06
N ARG A 218 17.12 -2.08 -0.72
CA ARG A 218 17.18 -1.82 -2.17
C ARG A 218 16.37 -0.58 -2.57
N PRO A 219 16.65 0.60 -1.98
CA PRO A 219 15.82 1.79 -2.12
C PRO A 219 15.75 2.32 -3.57
N ILE A 220 16.81 2.22 -4.34
CA ILE A 220 16.81 2.63 -5.77
C ILE A 220 15.88 1.73 -6.58
N ALA A 221 15.93 0.42 -6.36
CA ALA A 221 15.07 -0.53 -7.06
C ALA A 221 13.60 -0.31 -6.69
N LEU A 222 13.29 0.09 -5.45
CA LEU A 222 11.96 0.51 -5.02
C LEU A 222 11.46 1.71 -5.84
N GLY A 223 12.25 2.79 -5.93
CA GLY A 223 11.88 3.98 -6.71
C GLY A 223 11.64 3.65 -8.19
N VAL A 224 12.51 2.80 -8.79
CA VAL A 224 12.34 2.32 -10.17
C VAL A 224 11.04 1.51 -10.31
N ALA A 225 10.76 0.59 -9.39
CA ALA A 225 9.54 -0.22 -9.43
C ALA A 225 8.28 0.67 -9.36
N CYS A 226 8.22 1.60 -8.40
CA CYS A 226 7.08 2.52 -8.26
C CYS A 226 6.93 3.43 -9.48
N GLY A 227 8.02 3.98 -10.02
CA GLY A 227 7.99 4.80 -11.22
C GLY A 227 7.52 4.05 -12.47
N LEU A 228 7.99 2.81 -12.67
CA LEU A 228 7.57 1.98 -13.78
C LEU A 228 6.12 1.52 -13.65
N THR A 229 5.66 1.13 -12.46
CA THR A 229 4.25 0.76 -12.23
C THR A 229 3.32 1.95 -12.40
N ALA A 230 3.70 3.14 -11.91
CA ALA A 230 2.96 4.39 -12.16
C ALA A 230 2.83 4.69 -13.65
N THR A 231 3.95 4.58 -14.39
CA THR A 231 3.97 4.80 -15.84
C THR A 231 3.09 3.79 -16.57
N ALA A 232 3.20 2.51 -16.23
CA ALA A 232 2.35 1.46 -16.81
C ALA A 232 0.87 1.72 -16.55
N GLY A 233 0.50 2.15 -15.33
CA GLY A 233 -0.87 2.52 -14.98
C GLY A 233 -1.40 3.68 -15.82
N VAL A 234 -0.63 4.76 -15.98
CA VAL A 234 -1.01 5.90 -16.83
C VAL A 234 -1.17 5.48 -18.29
N LEU A 235 -0.23 4.68 -18.83
CA LEU A 235 -0.32 4.16 -20.19
C LEU A 235 -1.57 3.27 -20.39
N CYS A 236 -1.86 2.38 -19.43
CA CYS A 236 -3.06 1.54 -19.50
C CYS A 236 -4.34 2.37 -19.52
N VAL A 237 -4.45 3.41 -18.67
CA VAL A 237 -5.62 4.29 -18.69
C VAL A 237 -5.69 5.07 -20.00
N HIS A 238 -4.56 5.57 -20.50
CA HIS A 238 -4.52 6.35 -21.73
C HIS A 238 -4.94 5.54 -22.97
N PHE A 239 -4.44 4.30 -23.11
CA PHE A 239 -4.69 3.50 -24.31
C PHE A 239 -5.90 2.56 -24.21
N LEU A 240 -6.23 2.07 -23.00
CA LEU A 240 -7.27 1.07 -22.77
C LEU A 240 -8.47 1.62 -21.99
N GLY A 241 -8.36 2.86 -21.47
CA GLY A 241 -9.36 3.46 -20.60
C GLY A 241 -9.31 2.96 -19.16
N ALA A 242 -10.07 3.61 -18.28
CA ALA A 242 -10.16 3.27 -16.85
C ALA A 242 -11.10 2.08 -16.55
N GLY A 243 -11.30 1.19 -17.53
CA GLY A 243 -12.16 0.01 -17.40
C GLY A 243 -11.41 -1.25 -16.96
N PRO A 244 -12.13 -2.39 -16.94
CA PRO A 244 -11.59 -3.69 -16.49
C PRO A 244 -10.33 -4.13 -17.23
N LEU A 245 -10.31 -3.98 -18.57
CA LEU A 245 -9.16 -4.39 -19.38
C LEU A 245 -7.92 -3.58 -19.03
N GLY A 246 -8.05 -2.25 -18.89
CA GLY A 246 -6.95 -1.39 -18.48
C GLY A 246 -6.41 -1.78 -17.10
N ALA A 247 -7.28 -1.99 -16.12
CA ALA A 247 -6.91 -2.40 -14.76
C ALA A 247 -6.20 -3.77 -14.73
N MET A 248 -6.70 -4.75 -15.52
CA MET A 248 -6.06 -6.06 -15.68
C MET A 248 -4.66 -5.94 -16.30
N CYS A 249 -4.49 -5.14 -17.34
CA CYS A 249 -3.19 -4.90 -17.97
C CYS A 249 -2.23 -4.19 -17.01
N SER A 250 -2.72 -3.21 -16.26
CA SER A 250 -1.90 -2.47 -15.29
C SER A 250 -1.39 -3.35 -14.16
N ILE A 251 -2.26 -4.16 -13.53
CA ILE A 251 -1.83 -5.06 -12.46
C ILE A 251 -0.88 -6.15 -12.98
N LEU A 252 -1.11 -6.67 -14.19
CA LEU A 252 -0.23 -7.64 -14.83
C LEU A 252 1.15 -7.02 -15.09
N ALA A 253 1.20 -5.80 -15.65
CA ALA A 253 2.46 -5.07 -15.85
C ALA A 253 3.18 -4.85 -14.52
N GLY A 254 2.47 -4.46 -13.47
CA GLY A 254 3.02 -4.31 -12.12
C GLY A 254 3.66 -5.60 -11.61
N ILE A 255 2.97 -6.74 -11.73
CA ILE A 255 3.50 -8.06 -11.34
C ILE A 255 4.78 -8.39 -12.11
N VAL A 256 4.80 -8.15 -13.44
CA VAL A 256 5.98 -8.37 -14.28
C VAL A 256 7.14 -7.47 -13.85
N ILE A 257 6.88 -6.19 -13.59
CA ILE A 257 7.90 -5.21 -13.17
C ILE A 257 8.54 -5.62 -11.84
N VAL A 258 7.75 -5.88 -10.79
CA VAL A 258 8.31 -6.25 -9.48
C VAL A 258 9.06 -7.58 -9.53
N ARG A 259 8.60 -8.51 -10.37
CA ARG A 259 9.27 -9.79 -10.60
C ARG A 259 10.61 -9.60 -11.35
N ALA A 260 10.63 -8.79 -12.41
CA ALA A 260 11.83 -8.51 -13.19
C ALA A 260 12.92 -7.82 -12.38
N LEU A 261 12.52 -6.99 -11.40
CA LEU A 261 13.42 -6.34 -10.46
C LEU A 261 13.79 -7.21 -9.25
N ASP A 262 13.26 -8.43 -9.17
CA ASP A 262 13.37 -9.33 -8.00
C ASP A 262 13.03 -8.59 -6.67
N LEU A 263 11.94 -7.84 -6.69
CA LEU A 263 11.43 -7.10 -5.54
C LEU A 263 10.15 -7.75 -5.01
N HIS A 264 10.03 -7.77 -3.69
CA HIS A 264 8.77 -8.14 -3.03
C HIS A 264 8.23 -6.90 -2.31
N VAL A 265 7.47 -6.10 -3.04
CA VAL A 265 6.88 -4.84 -2.57
C VAL A 265 5.41 -4.81 -3.01
N PRO A 266 4.50 -5.47 -2.28
CA PRO A 266 3.09 -5.51 -2.64
C PRO A 266 2.48 -4.12 -2.88
N PRO A 267 2.78 -3.06 -2.08
CA PRO A 267 2.23 -1.74 -2.33
C PRO A 267 2.61 -1.11 -3.68
N ALA A 268 3.72 -1.53 -4.32
CA ALA A 268 4.06 -1.06 -5.66
C ALA A 268 3.01 -1.45 -6.73
N LEU A 269 2.25 -2.53 -6.51
CA LEU A 269 1.15 -2.92 -7.38
C LEU A 269 -0.03 -1.93 -7.27
N ALA A 270 -0.26 -1.37 -6.08
CA ALA A 270 -1.28 -0.35 -5.86
C ALA A 270 -0.95 0.94 -6.62
N VAL A 271 0.33 1.29 -6.75
CA VAL A 271 0.77 2.47 -7.50
C VAL A 271 0.29 2.42 -8.95
N GLY A 272 0.36 1.26 -9.60
CA GLY A 272 -0.13 1.08 -10.98
C GLY A 272 -1.65 1.22 -11.12
N LEU A 273 -2.42 0.98 -10.06
CA LEU A 273 -3.87 1.12 -10.06
C LEU A 273 -4.36 2.53 -9.68
N LEU A 274 -3.50 3.37 -9.12
CA LEU A 274 -3.88 4.72 -8.70
C LEU A 274 -4.43 5.59 -9.87
N PRO A 275 -3.88 5.55 -11.08
CA PRO A 275 -4.42 6.30 -12.22
C PRO A 275 -5.89 6.00 -12.56
N PHE A 276 -6.40 4.81 -12.18
CA PHE A 276 -7.78 4.41 -12.46
C PHE A 276 -8.82 5.12 -11.58
N VAL A 277 -8.38 5.71 -10.46
CA VAL A 277 -9.23 6.46 -9.52
C VAL A 277 -8.94 7.97 -9.53
N MET A 278 -7.96 8.40 -10.33
CA MET A 278 -7.65 9.82 -10.54
C MET A 278 -8.63 10.45 -11.55
N ALA A 279 -9.03 11.69 -11.32
CA ALA A 279 -9.88 12.42 -12.26
C ALA A 279 -9.16 12.70 -13.60
N HIS A 280 -7.88 13.02 -13.56
CA HIS A 280 -7.06 13.36 -14.73
C HIS A 280 -5.68 12.72 -14.59
N PRO A 281 -5.53 11.40 -14.89
CA PRO A 281 -4.24 10.76 -14.86
C PRO A 281 -3.35 11.27 -16.01
N ASP A 282 -2.17 11.78 -15.66
CA ASP A 282 -1.17 12.27 -16.61
C ASP A 282 0.26 11.84 -16.22
N PHE A 283 1.25 12.14 -17.05
CA PHE A 283 2.65 11.78 -16.80
C PHE A 283 3.34 12.60 -15.69
N ARG A 284 2.66 13.58 -15.07
CA ARG A 284 3.12 14.21 -13.83
C ARG A 284 3.04 13.23 -12.67
N PHE A 285 2.12 12.25 -12.72
CA PHE A 285 1.99 11.24 -11.68
C PHE A 285 3.25 10.37 -11.54
N PRO A 286 3.80 9.71 -12.58
CA PRO A 286 5.08 9.00 -12.45
C PRO A 286 6.24 9.88 -11.95
N ALA A 287 6.30 11.15 -12.38
CA ALA A 287 7.31 12.09 -11.89
C ALA A 287 7.13 12.41 -10.39
N ALA A 288 5.90 12.62 -9.94
CA ALA A 288 5.58 12.80 -8.54
C ALA A 288 5.93 11.56 -7.69
N VAL A 289 5.65 10.36 -8.22
CA VAL A 289 6.02 9.07 -7.59
C VAL A 289 7.54 8.96 -7.42
N LEU A 290 8.32 9.28 -8.45
CA LEU A 290 9.79 9.27 -8.36
C LEU A 290 10.33 10.29 -7.34
N LEU A 291 9.75 11.48 -7.29
CA LEU A 291 10.12 12.50 -6.30
C LEU A 291 9.79 12.03 -4.87
N GLY A 292 8.59 11.51 -4.65
CA GLY A 292 8.16 11.00 -3.34
C GLY A 292 9.02 9.85 -2.84
N THR A 293 9.32 8.87 -3.70
CA THR A 293 10.20 7.75 -3.35
C THR A 293 11.65 8.19 -3.13
N ALA A 294 12.13 9.22 -3.84
CA ALA A 294 13.46 9.80 -3.59
C ALA A 294 13.54 10.47 -2.22
N ILE A 295 12.51 11.23 -1.82
CA ILE A 295 12.42 11.86 -0.48
C ILE A 295 12.40 10.78 0.61
N GLU A 296 11.53 9.77 0.49
CA GLU A 296 11.45 8.65 1.42
C GLU A 296 12.80 7.96 1.57
N THR A 297 13.42 7.59 0.45
CA THR A 297 14.75 6.96 0.40
C THR A 297 15.82 7.82 1.08
N ALA A 298 15.85 9.14 0.82
CA ALA A 298 16.83 10.04 1.41
C ALA A 298 16.70 10.12 2.93
N VAL A 299 15.48 10.27 3.44
CA VAL A 299 15.20 10.31 4.88
C VAL A 299 15.54 8.96 5.53
N PHE A 300 15.15 7.86 4.91
CA PHE A 300 15.42 6.51 5.42
C PHE A 300 16.92 6.20 5.50
N LEU A 301 17.68 6.50 4.47
CA LEU A 301 19.14 6.30 4.46
C LEU A 301 19.84 7.23 5.45
N GLY A 302 19.38 8.47 5.58
CA GLY A 302 19.87 9.41 6.59
C GLY A 302 19.68 8.88 8.02
N TRP A 303 18.49 8.38 8.31
CA TRP A 303 18.19 7.75 9.60
C TRP A 303 19.05 6.52 9.88
N ARG A 304 19.19 5.60 8.92
CA ARG A 304 20.03 4.40 9.09
C ARG A 304 21.49 4.76 9.40
N ARG A 305 22.07 5.76 8.72
CA ARG A 305 23.43 6.23 9.00
C ARG A 305 23.55 6.81 10.40
N PHE A 306 22.57 7.62 10.83
CA PHE A 306 22.54 8.20 12.17
C PHE A 306 22.46 7.12 13.25
N ALA A 307 21.56 6.13 13.09
CA ALA A 307 21.41 5.02 14.03
C ALA A 307 22.70 4.18 14.15
N GLN A 308 23.37 3.89 13.03
CA GLN A 308 24.66 3.17 13.03
C GLN A 308 25.76 3.96 13.73
N ALA A 309 25.85 5.28 13.50
CA ALA A 309 26.84 6.14 14.16
C ALA A 309 26.61 6.23 15.68
N ALA A 310 25.36 6.27 16.14
CA ALA A 310 25.01 6.26 17.56
C ALA A 310 25.44 4.95 18.24
N HIS A 311 25.19 3.79 17.61
CA HIS A 311 25.63 2.49 18.13
C HIS A 311 27.16 2.34 18.19
N ALA A 312 27.89 2.87 17.21
CA ALA A 312 29.35 2.85 17.19
C ALA A 312 29.95 3.67 18.34
N ARG A 313 29.36 4.85 18.65
CA ARG A 313 29.81 5.70 19.77
C ARG A 313 29.52 5.08 21.12
N GLY A 314 28.39 4.40 21.32
CA GLY A 314 28.03 3.72 22.56
C GLY A 314 28.93 2.51 22.89
N ARG A 315 29.61 1.94 21.88
CA ARG A 315 30.57 0.84 22.07
C ARG A 315 32.02 1.31 22.35
N SER A 316 32.31 2.57 22.13
CA SER A 316 33.64 3.16 22.32
C SER A 316 33.79 3.92 23.62
N SER A 317 32.77 3.99 24.47
CA SER A 317 32.89 4.48 25.85
C SER A 317 33.27 3.31 26.76
N PRO A 318 34.45 3.37 27.44
CA PRO A 318 34.96 2.34 28.35
C PRO A 318 34.09 2.17 29.59
#